data_56146544ecede185f45fb36b9b8a6e81
#
_entry.id   56146544ecede185f45fb36b9b8a6e81
#
_cell.length_a   1.000
_cell.length_b   1.000
_cell.length_c   1.000
_cell.angle_alpha   90.00
_cell.angle_beta   90.00
_cell.angle_gamma   90.00
#
_symmetry.space_group_name_H-M   'P 1'
#
loop_
_entity.id
_entity.type
_entity.pdbx_description
1 polymer ?
#
loop_
_entity_poly.entity_id
_entity_poly.type
_entity_poly.pdbx_seq_one_letter_code
_entity_poly.pdbx_strand_id
1 'polypeptide(L)'
;NPSLVGSEMCIRDRYIAASFLAVLTILPTLIYYISVHQMGEIVGNIDHPSTIGGYLGLLLLSITYVAIGILASSLSKNQVIGFLLGLFFNFIIYVGFSYLAVFVGDPLDYYLMNLSMLDHFNALQRGIIDSRDIAYFLSVIFLTLYLTKIVLKKK
;
A
#
# COMPACT_ATOMS: atom_id res chain seq x y z
N ASN A 1 -11.11 28.06 9.97
CA ASN A 1 -12.34 27.62 9.31
C ASN A 1 -12.76 26.25 9.88
N PRO A 2 -13.82 26.20 10.73
CA PRO A 2 -14.18 24.97 11.46
C PRO A 2 -14.55 23.81 10.54
N SER A 3 -15.04 24.07 9.33
CA SER A 3 -15.35 23.02 8.34
C SER A 3 -14.11 22.33 7.78
N LEU A 4 -12.98 23.05 7.64
CA LEU A 4 -11.70 22.48 7.17
C LEU A 4 -11.08 21.60 8.25
N VAL A 5 -11.10 22.03 9.50
CA VAL A 5 -10.60 21.25 10.63
C VAL A 5 -11.41 19.96 10.78
N GLY A 6 -12.72 20.02 10.66
CA GLY A 6 -13.61 18.86 10.70
C GLY A 6 -13.32 17.86 9.57
N SER A 7 -13.07 18.33 8.34
CA SER A 7 -12.77 17.44 7.21
C SER A 7 -11.39 16.77 7.34
N GLU A 8 -10.39 17.48 7.83
CA GLU A 8 -9.06 16.92 8.08
C GLU A 8 -9.08 15.84 9.17
N MET A 9 -9.78 16.09 10.25
CA MET A 9 -9.96 15.09 11.30
C MET A 9 -10.73 13.87 10.81
N CYS A 10 -11.74 14.07 9.95
CA CYS A 10 -12.50 12.96 9.35
C CYS A 10 -11.61 12.07 8.44
N ILE A 11 -10.75 12.66 7.61
CA ILE A 11 -9.79 11.91 6.78
C ILE A 11 -8.84 11.12 7.67
N ARG A 12 -8.26 11.76 8.66
CA ARG A 12 -7.33 11.14 9.61
C ARG A 12 -7.96 9.97 10.34
N ASP A 13 -9.15 10.16 10.88
CA ASP A 13 -9.85 9.13 11.64
C ASP A 13 -10.24 7.95 10.77
N ARG A 14 -10.73 8.19 9.56
CA ARG A 14 -11.06 7.14 8.59
C ARG A 14 -9.84 6.37 8.15
N TYR A 15 -8.73 7.06 7.91
CA TYR A 15 -7.47 6.43 7.53
C TYR A 15 -6.93 5.53 8.65
N ILE A 16 -6.90 6.04 9.89
CA ILE A 16 -6.43 5.28 11.05
C ILE A 16 -7.32 4.05 11.30
N ALA A 17 -8.64 4.22 11.26
CA ALA A 17 -9.58 3.12 11.47
C ALA A 17 -9.43 2.02 10.42
N ALA A 18 -9.37 2.38 9.14
CA ALA A 18 -9.21 1.43 8.05
C ALA A 18 -7.83 0.76 8.06
N SER A 19 -6.77 1.50 8.39
CA SER A 19 -5.42 0.95 8.54
C SER A 19 -5.34 -0.02 9.73
N PHE A 20 -5.98 0.31 10.84
CA PHE A 20 -6.08 -0.57 12.00
C PHE A 20 -6.80 -1.87 11.65
N LEU A 21 -7.90 -1.80 10.92
CA LEU A 21 -8.62 -2.97 10.43
C LEU A 21 -7.74 -3.84 9.53
N ALA A 22 -6.98 -3.23 8.62
CA ALA A 22 -6.05 -3.94 7.74
C ALA A 22 -4.96 -4.66 8.56
N VAL A 23 -4.39 -4.02 9.57
CA VAL A 23 -3.42 -4.65 10.48
C VAL A 23 -4.05 -5.81 11.24
N LEU A 24 -5.28 -5.64 11.74
CA LEU A 24 -6.01 -6.71 12.42
C LEU A 24 -6.25 -7.94 11.53
N THR A 25 -6.45 -7.75 10.23
CA THR A 25 -6.64 -8.87 9.29
C THR A 25 -5.32 -9.60 9.01
N ILE A 26 -4.19 -8.94 9.14
CA ILE A 26 -2.86 -9.54 8.96
C ILE A 26 -2.44 -10.36 10.20
N LEU A 27 -2.83 -9.94 11.41
CA LEU A 27 -2.41 -10.60 12.65
C LEU A 27 -2.71 -12.11 12.71
N PRO A 28 -3.91 -12.61 12.30
CA PRO A 28 -4.17 -14.06 12.30
C PRO A 28 -3.22 -14.85 11.40
N THR A 29 -2.66 -14.25 10.36
CA THR A 29 -1.71 -14.93 9.47
C THR A 29 -0.38 -15.24 10.16
N LEU A 30 -0.03 -14.54 11.24
CA LEU A 30 1.12 -14.85 12.08
C LEU A 30 1.01 -16.22 12.75
N ILE A 31 -0.21 -16.69 13.02
CA ILE A 31 -0.46 -18.03 13.56
C ILE A 31 0.00 -19.08 12.54
N TYR A 32 -0.25 -18.86 11.26
CA TYR A 32 0.24 -19.73 10.19
C TYR A 32 1.78 -19.77 10.15
N TYR A 33 2.41 -18.63 10.32
CA TYR A 33 3.87 -18.55 10.38
C TYR A 33 4.43 -19.38 11.54
N ILE A 34 3.83 -19.27 12.73
CA ILE A 34 4.23 -20.04 13.92
C ILE A 34 4.02 -21.54 13.66
N SER A 35 2.89 -21.93 13.06
CA SER A 35 2.60 -23.32 12.73
C SER A 35 3.60 -23.90 11.74
N VAL A 36 3.93 -23.18 10.69
CA VAL A 36 4.94 -23.60 9.70
C VAL A 36 6.32 -23.73 10.35
N HIS A 37 6.65 -22.81 11.25
CA HIS A 37 7.92 -22.87 11.97
C HIS A 37 8.04 -24.12 12.86
N GLN A 38 6.94 -24.54 13.48
CA GLN A 38 6.90 -25.75 14.31
C GLN A 38 6.90 -27.05 13.50
N MET A 39 6.36 -27.01 12.27
CA MET A 39 6.30 -28.17 11.38
C MET A 39 7.57 -28.41 10.58
N GLY A 40 8.52 -27.45 10.58
CA GLY A 40 9.79 -27.58 9.90
C GLY A 40 10.63 -28.69 10.53
N GLU A 41 10.90 -29.77 9.76
CA GLU A 41 11.71 -30.93 10.23
C GLU A 41 13.16 -30.55 10.60
N ILE A 42 13.65 -29.44 10.03
CA ILE A 42 15.03 -28.96 10.26
C ILE A 42 14.93 -27.55 10.81
N VAL A 43 15.40 -27.34 12.02
CA VAL A 43 15.52 -26.02 12.64
C VAL A 43 16.46 -25.16 11.78
N GLY A 44 15.93 -24.05 11.24
CA GLY A 44 16.68 -23.12 10.40
C GLY A 44 16.40 -23.19 8.91
N ASN A 45 15.49 -24.04 8.46
CA ASN A 45 15.12 -24.15 7.04
C ASN A 45 14.06 -23.12 6.58
N ILE A 46 13.68 -22.19 7.47
CA ILE A 46 12.75 -21.10 7.15
C ILE A 46 13.57 -19.82 6.98
N ASP A 47 13.35 -19.16 5.84
CA ASP A 47 13.95 -17.85 5.55
C ASP A 47 13.27 -16.75 6.36
N HIS A 48 13.74 -16.54 7.58
CA HIS A 48 13.20 -15.52 8.48
C HIS A 48 13.29 -14.10 7.92
N PRO A 49 14.40 -13.65 7.33
CA PRO A 49 14.48 -12.32 6.73
C PRO A 49 13.45 -12.08 5.63
N SER A 50 13.23 -13.06 4.77
CA SER A 50 12.23 -13.00 3.70
C SER A 50 10.80 -12.91 4.26
N THR A 51 10.50 -13.69 5.28
CA THR A 51 9.17 -13.69 5.93
C THR A 51 8.91 -12.36 6.63
N ILE A 52 9.86 -11.83 7.39
CA ILE A 52 9.73 -10.54 8.08
C ILE A 52 9.60 -9.41 7.05
N GLY A 53 10.43 -9.42 6.01
CA GLY A 53 10.35 -8.46 4.90
C GLY A 53 9.02 -8.52 4.17
N GLY A 54 8.49 -9.71 3.94
CA GLY A 54 7.18 -9.93 3.34
C GLY A 54 6.04 -9.36 4.19
N TYR A 55 6.05 -9.58 5.50
CA TYR A 55 5.05 -9.01 6.41
C TYR A 55 5.15 -7.48 6.50
N LEU A 56 6.35 -6.93 6.57
CA LEU A 56 6.55 -5.49 6.54
C LEU A 56 6.05 -4.88 5.23
N GLY A 57 6.39 -5.50 4.11
CA GLY A 57 5.91 -5.10 2.78
C GLY A 57 4.40 -5.16 2.67
N LEU A 58 3.78 -6.23 3.15
CA LEU A 58 2.33 -6.40 3.15
C LEU A 58 1.63 -5.34 4.00
N LEU A 59 2.19 -5.02 5.16
CA LEU A 59 1.68 -3.96 6.03
C LEU A 59 1.76 -2.59 5.34
N LEU A 60 2.90 -2.23 4.79
CA LEU A 60 3.07 -0.97 4.05
C LEU A 60 2.15 -0.90 2.83
N LEU A 61 2.05 -1.98 2.08
CA LEU A 61 1.15 -2.09 0.92
C LEU A 61 -0.31 -1.88 1.33
N SER A 62 -0.76 -2.51 2.40
CA SER A 62 -2.13 -2.40 2.91
C SER A 62 -2.48 -0.98 3.34
N ILE A 63 -1.59 -0.32 4.08
CA ILE A 63 -1.80 1.07 4.52
C ILE A 63 -1.83 2.02 3.30
N THR A 64 -0.99 1.76 2.31
CA THR A 64 -0.98 2.54 1.07
C THR A 64 -2.27 2.36 0.28
N TYR A 65 -2.78 1.14 0.18
CA TYR A 65 -4.06 0.85 -0.48
C TYR A 65 -5.23 1.54 0.23
N VAL A 66 -5.22 1.61 1.55
CA VAL A 66 -6.21 2.36 2.32
C VAL A 66 -6.16 3.85 1.95
N ALA A 67 -4.97 4.44 1.87
CA ALA A 67 -4.81 5.85 1.48
C ALA A 67 -5.37 6.13 0.08
N ILE A 68 -5.04 5.29 -0.89
CA ILE A 68 -5.54 5.39 -2.27
C ILE A 68 -7.06 5.20 -2.31
N GLY A 69 -7.59 4.25 -1.52
CA GLY A 69 -9.03 4.00 -1.42
C GLY A 69 -9.80 5.20 -0.87
N ILE A 70 -9.26 5.89 0.11
CA ILE A 70 -9.86 7.11 0.66
C ILE A 70 -9.87 8.23 -0.39
N LEU A 71 -8.79 8.39 -1.15
CA LEU A 71 -8.76 9.34 -2.27
C LEU A 71 -9.85 9.01 -3.29
N ALA A 72 -9.94 7.77 -3.73
CA ALA A 72 -10.95 7.33 -4.69
C ALA A 72 -12.39 7.55 -4.19
N SER A 73 -12.63 7.23 -2.93
CA SER A 73 -13.92 7.48 -2.26
C SER A 73 -14.28 8.97 -2.20
N SER A 74 -13.28 9.84 -2.07
CA SER A 74 -13.50 11.30 -2.03
C SER A 74 -13.91 11.89 -3.38
N LEU A 75 -13.56 11.22 -4.48
CA LEU A 75 -13.87 11.67 -5.85
C LEU A 75 -15.32 11.43 -6.25
N SER A 76 -16.00 10.47 -5.64
CA SER A 76 -17.37 10.10 -5.98
C SER A 76 -18.33 10.30 -4.82
N LYS A 77 -19.58 10.67 -5.14
CA LYS A 77 -20.69 10.68 -4.16
C LYS A 77 -21.36 9.31 -4.05
N ASN A 78 -21.17 8.46 -5.06
CA ASN A 78 -21.73 7.11 -5.07
C ASN A 78 -20.69 6.12 -4.51
N GLN A 79 -21.11 5.36 -3.52
CA GLN A 79 -20.26 4.37 -2.82
C GLN A 79 -19.75 3.29 -3.78
N VAL A 80 -20.57 2.80 -4.70
CA VAL A 80 -20.16 1.77 -5.67
C VAL A 80 -19.11 2.31 -6.63
N ILE A 81 -19.32 3.52 -7.15
CA ILE A 81 -18.36 4.17 -8.06
C ILE A 81 -17.05 4.44 -7.31
N GLY A 82 -17.10 4.90 -6.07
CA GLY A 82 -15.92 5.11 -5.23
C GLY A 82 -15.12 3.82 -5.02
N PHE A 83 -15.80 2.71 -4.79
CA PHE A 83 -15.19 1.39 -4.68
C PHE A 83 -14.49 0.95 -5.98
N LEU A 84 -15.18 1.07 -7.12
CA LEU A 84 -14.61 0.72 -8.42
C LEU A 84 -13.40 1.58 -8.78
N LEU A 85 -13.46 2.88 -8.50
CA LEU A 85 -12.32 3.79 -8.69
C LEU A 85 -11.15 3.40 -7.80
N GLY A 86 -11.41 3.00 -6.55
CA GLY A 86 -10.39 2.52 -5.63
C GLY A 86 -9.68 1.27 -6.14
N LEU A 87 -10.43 0.30 -6.64
CA LEU A 87 -9.86 -0.90 -7.26
C LEU A 87 -9.01 -0.56 -8.48
N PHE A 88 -9.52 0.31 -9.35
CA PHE A 88 -8.84 0.72 -10.56
C PHE A 88 -7.53 1.46 -10.27
N PHE A 89 -7.55 2.41 -9.35
CA PHE A 89 -6.35 3.17 -8.97
C PHE A 89 -5.30 2.28 -8.30
N ASN A 90 -5.71 1.40 -7.39
CA ASN A 90 -4.81 0.45 -6.75
C ASN A 90 -4.17 -0.49 -7.78
N PHE A 91 -4.96 -0.99 -8.72
CA PHE A 91 -4.46 -1.86 -9.77
C PHE A 91 -3.43 -1.16 -10.67
N ILE A 92 -3.73 0.07 -11.13
CA ILE A 92 -2.82 0.84 -11.98
C ILE A 92 -1.51 1.15 -11.25
N ILE A 93 -1.59 1.60 -10.01
CA ILE A 93 -0.39 1.99 -9.25
C ILE A 93 0.45 0.76 -8.90
N TYR A 94 -0.20 -0.36 -8.61
CA TYR A 94 0.50 -1.60 -8.25
C TYR A 94 1.21 -2.26 -9.44
N VAL A 95 0.50 -2.46 -10.52
CA VAL A 95 0.96 -3.29 -11.65
C VAL A 95 1.15 -2.47 -12.92
N GLY A 96 0.38 -1.40 -13.11
CA GLY A 96 0.31 -0.65 -14.36
C GLY A 96 1.66 -0.11 -14.81
N PHE A 97 2.45 0.44 -13.90
CA PHE A 97 3.77 0.99 -14.23
C PHE A 97 4.76 -0.09 -14.65
N SER A 98 4.73 -1.28 -14.03
CA SER A 98 5.58 -2.40 -14.45
C SER A 98 5.25 -2.88 -15.86
N TYR A 99 3.97 -3.01 -16.18
CA TYR A 99 3.57 -3.40 -17.54
C TYR A 99 3.89 -2.33 -18.58
N LEU A 100 3.69 -1.05 -18.25
CA LEU A 100 4.07 0.05 -19.14
C LEU A 100 5.57 0.06 -19.40
N ALA A 101 6.40 -0.24 -18.42
CA ALA A 101 7.85 -0.35 -18.59
C ALA A 101 8.24 -1.36 -19.65
N VAL A 102 7.58 -2.53 -19.67
CA VAL A 102 7.82 -3.57 -20.67
C VAL A 102 7.50 -3.11 -22.11
N PHE A 103 6.45 -2.29 -22.27
CA PHE A 103 6.04 -1.79 -23.58
C PHE A 103 6.89 -0.64 -24.10
N VAL A 104 7.41 0.20 -23.21
CA VAL A 104 8.11 1.44 -23.61
C VAL A 104 9.58 1.18 -23.93
N GLY A 105 10.22 0.22 -23.24
CA GLY A 105 11.63 -0.11 -23.45
C GLY A 105 12.61 0.97 -22.96
N ASP A 106 13.91 0.70 -23.17
CA ASP A 106 14.99 1.59 -22.75
C ASP A 106 14.90 2.99 -23.36
N PRO A 107 15.23 4.06 -22.64
CA PRO A 107 15.69 4.17 -21.23
C PRO A 107 14.56 4.43 -20.23
N LEU A 108 13.31 4.57 -20.69
CA LEU A 108 12.17 4.96 -19.86
C LEU A 108 11.67 3.84 -18.95
N ASP A 109 11.94 2.58 -19.29
CA ASP A 109 11.58 1.41 -18.49
C ASP A 109 12.15 1.49 -17.07
N TYR A 110 13.40 1.91 -16.92
CA TYR A 110 14.06 2.08 -15.62
C TYR A 110 13.30 3.05 -14.70
N TYR A 111 12.84 4.20 -15.24
CA TYR A 111 12.08 5.16 -14.46
C TYR A 111 10.69 4.65 -14.09
N LEU A 112 10.03 3.95 -15.02
CA LEU A 112 8.72 3.36 -14.78
C LEU A 112 8.76 2.23 -13.74
N MET A 113 9.79 1.39 -13.79
CA MET A 113 10.00 0.35 -12.77
C MET A 113 10.22 0.94 -11.38
N ASN A 114 10.99 2.03 -11.28
CA ASN A 114 11.18 2.72 -10.01
C ASN A 114 9.90 3.36 -9.45
N LEU A 115 8.90 3.62 -10.30
CA LEU A 115 7.59 4.11 -9.87
C LEU A 115 6.63 2.97 -9.53
N SER A 116 6.94 1.73 -9.92
CA SER A 116 6.08 0.58 -9.68
C SER A 116 6.08 0.16 -8.22
N MET A 117 4.90 0.06 -7.65
CA MET A 117 4.72 -0.45 -6.29
C MET A 117 5.07 -1.93 -6.19
N LEU A 118 4.86 -2.68 -7.27
CA LEU A 118 5.17 -4.11 -7.35
C LEU A 118 6.66 -4.39 -7.16
N ASP A 119 7.52 -3.59 -7.79
CA ASP A 119 8.98 -3.80 -7.70
C ASP A 119 9.51 -3.50 -6.30
N HIS A 120 9.01 -2.44 -5.66
CA HIS A 120 9.33 -2.12 -4.27
C HIS A 120 8.83 -3.18 -3.30
N PHE A 121 7.64 -3.70 -3.52
CA PHE A 121 7.08 -4.80 -2.73
C PHE A 121 7.91 -6.09 -2.89
N ASN A 122 8.28 -6.43 -4.11
CA ASN A 122 9.12 -7.61 -4.39
C ASN A 122 10.50 -7.51 -3.72
N ALA A 123 11.09 -6.32 -3.66
CA ALA A 123 12.35 -6.10 -2.95
C ALA A 123 12.21 -6.39 -1.45
N LEU A 124 11.15 -5.88 -0.82
CA LEU A 124 10.85 -6.15 0.60
C LEU A 124 10.55 -7.63 0.84
N GLN A 125 9.84 -8.28 -0.05
CA GLN A 125 9.50 -9.70 0.04
C GLN A 125 10.73 -10.61 0.00
N ARG A 126 11.80 -10.20 -0.69
CA ARG A 126 13.07 -10.93 -0.72
C ARG A 126 13.90 -10.77 0.57
N GLY A 127 13.40 -10.01 1.53
CA GLY A 127 14.12 -9.73 2.77
C GLY A 127 15.11 -8.57 2.67
N ILE A 128 15.16 -7.88 1.53
CA ILE A 128 15.99 -6.69 1.34
C ILE A 128 15.20 -5.48 1.82
N ILE A 129 15.43 -5.08 3.06
CA ILE A 129 14.78 -3.90 3.64
C ILE A 129 15.63 -2.68 3.31
N ASP A 130 15.27 -1.97 2.26
CA ASP A 130 15.91 -0.72 1.86
C ASP A 130 15.06 0.47 2.31
N SER A 131 15.69 1.50 2.84
CA SER A 131 15.02 2.74 3.21
C SER A 131 14.34 3.43 2.01
N ARG A 132 14.81 3.21 0.79
CA ARG A 132 14.21 3.71 -0.45
C ARG A 132 12.79 3.17 -0.64
N ASP A 133 12.59 1.87 -0.42
CA ASP A 133 11.29 1.23 -0.58
C ASP A 133 10.30 1.74 0.46
N ILE A 134 10.72 1.86 1.71
CA ILE A 134 9.90 2.42 2.79
C ILE A 134 9.55 3.88 2.48
N ALA A 135 10.52 4.68 2.04
CA ALA A 135 10.31 6.07 1.66
C ALA A 135 9.33 6.20 0.48
N TYR A 136 9.39 5.30 -0.48
CA TYR A 136 8.43 5.24 -1.59
C TYR A 136 6.99 5.05 -1.10
N PHE A 137 6.74 4.05 -0.26
CA PHE A 137 5.41 3.80 0.28
C PHE A 137 4.90 4.98 1.12
N LEU A 138 5.74 5.54 1.98
CA LEU A 138 5.38 6.71 2.79
C LEU A 138 5.08 7.93 1.92
N SER A 139 5.84 8.14 0.84
CA SER A 139 5.61 9.23 -0.11
C SER A 139 4.27 9.09 -0.82
N VAL A 140 3.92 7.88 -1.26
CA VAL A 140 2.62 7.61 -1.90
C VAL A 140 1.48 7.85 -0.92
N ILE A 141 1.60 7.40 0.32
CA ILE A 141 0.59 7.63 1.37
C ILE A 141 0.40 9.13 1.59
N PHE A 142 1.48 9.87 1.80
CA PHE A 142 1.43 11.30 2.03
C PHE A 142 0.81 12.06 0.86
N LEU A 143 1.23 11.71 -0.36
CA LEU A 143 0.71 12.34 -1.58
C LEU A 143 -0.79 12.08 -1.76
N THR A 144 -1.25 10.86 -1.57
CA THR A 144 -2.66 10.50 -1.73
C THR A 144 -3.54 11.15 -0.66
N LEU A 145 -3.10 11.21 0.58
CA LEU A 145 -3.82 11.90 1.65
C LEU A 145 -3.87 13.41 1.42
N TYR A 146 -2.79 14.00 0.93
CA TYR A 146 -2.74 15.41 0.56
C TYR A 146 -3.72 15.74 -0.59
N LEU A 147 -3.76 14.90 -1.63
CA LEU A 147 -4.71 15.04 -2.72
C LEU A 147 -6.16 14.89 -2.24
N THR A 148 -6.42 13.97 -1.32
CA THR A 148 -7.73 13.82 -0.68
C THR A 148 -8.17 15.11 0.02
N LYS A 149 -7.26 15.72 0.76
CA LYS A 149 -7.50 17.01 1.42
C LYS A 149 -7.88 18.10 0.40
N ILE A 150 -7.14 18.20 -0.72
CA ILE A 150 -7.42 19.18 -1.77
C ILE A 150 -8.80 18.92 -2.40
N VAL A 151 -9.12 17.68 -2.71
CA VAL A 151 -10.42 17.31 -3.31
C VAL A 151 -11.58 17.68 -2.40
N LEU A 152 -11.48 17.38 -1.10
CA LEU A 152 -12.53 17.70 -0.13
C LEU A 152 -12.65 19.20 0.14
N LYS A 153 -11.56 19.95 0.03
CA LYS A 153 -11.58 21.42 0.17
C LYS A 153 -12.31 22.11 -0.98
N LYS A 154 -12.29 21.51 -2.18
CA LYS A 154 -12.98 22.05 -3.36
C LYS A 154 -14.47 21.71 -3.42
N LYS A 155 -14.93 20.75 -2.65
CA LYS A 155 -16.33 20.37 -2.49
C LYS A 155 -17.01 21.18 -1.40
#